data_5bd3c5a6f6cfd7cfcad8c20fe5e17fd7
#
_entry.id   5bd3c5a6f6cfd7cfcad8c20fe5e17fd7
#
_cell.length_a   1.000
_cell.length_b   1.000
_cell.length_c   1.000
_cell.angle_alpha   90.00
_cell.angle_beta   90.00
_cell.angle_gamma   90.00
#
_symmetry.space_group_name_H-M   'P 1'
#
loop_
_entity.id
_entity.type
_entity.pdbx_description
1 polymer ?
#
loop_
_entity_poly.entity_id
_entity_poly.type
_entity_poly.pdbx_seq_one_letter_code
_entity_poly.pdbx_strand_id
1 'polypeptide(L)'
;GLGDVYKRQEYKRLNPTDLHAWACVTGKPAGKGGIAGRTEATGRGVQYGLQEFFRHKIDVEKTGLSGDLKGKRIIIQGLGNVGYHAALFLSTEDGALITHVLERGGAVVNENGIDISALHAHIKEKGTVDGFDGFVKSGSEMLEADADILIPAAMELVITKENASRVKTPLIIEAANGPI
;
A
#
# COMPACT_ATOMS: atom_id res chain seq x y z
N GLY A 1 -15.76 -2.27 9.08
CA GLY A 1 -16.90 -1.70 8.34
C GLY A 1 -18.24 -1.96 9.03
N LEU A 2 -19.36 -1.45 8.49
CA LEU A 2 -20.71 -1.66 9.07
C LEU A 2 -21.02 -3.16 9.23
N GLY A 3 -20.62 -4.00 8.27
CA GLY A 3 -20.79 -5.45 8.36
C GLY A 3 -20.16 -6.08 9.59
N ASP A 4 -19.01 -5.59 10.05
CA ASP A 4 -18.34 -6.11 11.24
C ASP A 4 -19.08 -5.70 12.53
N VAL A 5 -19.70 -4.53 12.53
CA VAL A 5 -20.55 -4.09 13.66
C VAL A 5 -21.76 -5.02 13.81
N TYR A 6 -22.44 -5.32 12.70
CA TYR A 6 -23.60 -6.24 12.71
C TYR A 6 -23.18 -7.67 13.08
N LYS A 7 -22.10 -8.20 12.52
CA LYS A 7 -21.59 -9.53 12.87
C LYS A 7 -21.32 -9.65 14.36
N ARG A 8 -20.66 -8.64 14.95
CA ARG A 8 -20.37 -8.61 16.38
C ARG A 8 -21.64 -8.56 17.24
N GLN A 9 -22.62 -7.73 16.86
CA GLN A 9 -23.86 -7.61 17.58
C GLN A 9 -24.64 -8.95 17.57
N GLU A 10 -24.73 -9.57 16.40
CA GLU A 10 -25.41 -10.85 16.25
C GLU A 10 -24.69 -11.98 16.99
N TYR A 11 -23.35 -12.06 16.89
CA TYR A 11 -22.57 -13.03 17.65
C TYR A 11 -22.83 -12.91 19.16
N LYS A 12 -22.79 -11.68 19.70
CA LYS A 12 -23.06 -11.43 21.11
C LYS A 12 -24.49 -11.79 21.52
N ARG A 13 -25.45 -11.54 20.63
CA ARG A 13 -26.88 -11.92 20.86
C ARG A 13 -27.04 -13.42 20.96
N LEU A 14 -26.35 -14.18 20.11
CA LEU A 14 -26.40 -15.66 20.08
C LEU A 14 -25.56 -16.30 21.19
N ASN A 15 -24.54 -15.62 21.67
CA ASN A 15 -23.61 -16.12 22.69
C ASN A 15 -23.45 -15.11 23.84
N PRO A 16 -24.51 -14.86 24.63
CA PRO A 16 -24.54 -13.79 25.63
C PRO A 16 -23.53 -13.99 26.79
N THR A 17 -23.17 -15.24 27.06
CA THR A 17 -22.22 -15.63 28.13
C THR A 17 -20.76 -15.66 27.68
N ASP A 18 -20.49 -15.50 26.37
CA ASP A 18 -19.11 -15.49 25.88
C ASP A 18 -18.42 -14.17 26.25
N LEU A 19 -17.47 -14.25 27.18
CA LEU A 19 -16.65 -13.11 27.61
C LEU A 19 -15.75 -12.58 26.47
N HIS A 20 -15.47 -13.40 25.46
CA HIS A 20 -14.61 -13.07 24.32
C HIS A 20 -15.41 -12.73 23.04
N ALA A 21 -16.72 -12.51 23.16
CA ALA A 21 -17.60 -12.17 22.02
C ALA A 21 -17.08 -11.00 21.16
N TRP A 22 -16.23 -10.14 21.74
CA TRP A 22 -15.60 -9.04 21.02
C TRP A 22 -14.47 -9.48 20.06
N ALA A 23 -13.96 -10.69 20.23
CA ALA A 23 -12.87 -11.22 19.41
C ALA A 23 -13.30 -11.64 18.01
N CYS A 24 -14.60 -11.80 17.77
CA CYS A 24 -15.15 -12.26 16.48
C CYS A 24 -14.92 -11.29 15.30
N VAL A 25 -14.48 -10.06 15.55
CA VAL A 25 -14.17 -9.04 14.54
C VAL A 25 -12.86 -8.32 14.84
N THR A 26 -12.23 -7.80 13.79
CA THR A 26 -10.98 -7.02 13.86
C THR A 26 -11.24 -5.52 13.64
N GLY A 27 -10.19 -4.69 13.71
CA GLY A 27 -10.29 -3.26 13.39
C GLY A 27 -11.08 -2.43 14.42
N LYS A 28 -11.18 -2.91 15.64
CA LYS A 28 -11.82 -2.18 16.75
C LYS A 28 -10.94 -1.03 17.23
N PRO A 29 -11.52 0.12 17.66
CA PRO A 29 -10.77 1.14 18.38
C PRO A 29 -10.12 0.58 19.66
N ALA A 30 -8.95 1.09 20.04
CA ALA A 30 -8.20 0.61 21.21
C ALA A 30 -9.07 0.62 22.49
N GLY A 31 -9.85 1.69 22.75
CA GLY A 31 -10.77 1.78 23.88
C GLY A 31 -11.99 0.84 23.83
N LYS A 32 -12.13 0.05 22.74
CA LYS A 32 -13.22 -0.94 22.55
C LYS A 32 -12.67 -2.33 22.25
N GLY A 33 -11.54 -2.68 22.86
CA GLY A 33 -10.90 -3.99 22.71
C GLY A 33 -10.08 -4.14 21.42
N GLY A 34 -9.69 -3.05 20.78
CA GLY A 34 -8.74 -3.02 19.68
C GLY A 34 -7.29 -2.98 20.18
N ILE A 35 -6.36 -3.13 19.27
CA ILE A 35 -4.91 -3.08 19.52
C ILE A 35 -4.36 -1.80 18.87
N ALA A 36 -3.51 -1.07 19.57
CA ALA A 36 -2.78 0.06 19.03
C ALA A 36 -1.84 -0.41 17.90
N GLY A 37 -1.61 0.45 16.90
CA GLY A 37 -0.75 0.11 15.76
C GLY A 37 -1.47 -0.68 14.64
N ARG A 38 -2.73 -1.09 14.83
CA ARG A 38 -3.47 -1.87 13.82
C ARG A 38 -3.65 -1.14 12.49
N THR A 39 -3.76 0.19 12.56
CA THR A 39 -4.01 1.01 11.36
C THR A 39 -2.84 0.95 10.39
N GLU A 40 -1.63 1.12 10.88
CA GLU A 40 -0.39 1.15 10.09
C GLU A 40 0.27 -0.22 9.91
N ALA A 41 -0.16 -1.24 10.66
CA ALA A 41 0.54 -2.52 10.77
C ALA A 41 0.76 -3.22 9.42
N THR A 42 -0.21 -3.17 8.50
CA THR A 42 -0.08 -3.83 7.19
C THR A 42 0.94 -3.10 6.32
N GLY A 43 0.90 -1.76 6.27
CA GLY A 43 1.92 -0.97 5.56
C GLY A 43 3.32 -1.14 6.17
N ARG A 44 3.41 -1.26 7.49
CA ARG A 44 4.66 -1.57 8.20
C ARG A 44 5.16 -2.97 7.82
N GLY A 45 4.28 -3.94 7.67
CA GLY A 45 4.62 -5.29 7.20
C GLY A 45 5.22 -5.29 5.79
N VAL A 46 4.68 -4.48 4.89
CA VAL A 46 5.25 -4.30 3.54
C VAL A 46 6.67 -3.74 3.61
N GLN A 47 6.90 -2.71 4.44
CA GLN A 47 8.24 -2.16 4.66
C GLN A 47 9.21 -3.22 5.17
N TYR A 48 8.83 -3.97 6.22
CA TYR A 48 9.69 -5.02 6.78
C TYR A 48 9.99 -6.13 5.78
N GLY A 49 9.02 -6.51 4.95
CA GLY A 49 9.23 -7.49 3.88
C GLY A 49 10.28 -7.02 2.86
N LEU A 50 10.21 -5.74 2.46
CA LEU A 50 11.22 -5.15 1.58
C LEU A 50 12.58 -5.02 2.25
N GLN A 51 12.64 -4.55 3.49
CA GLN A 51 13.89 -4.48 4.25
C GLN A 51 14.55 -5.86 4.35
N GLU A 52 13.76 -6.90 4.64
CA GLU A 52 14.28 -8.26 4.71
C GLU A 52 14.76 -8.76 3.35
N PHE A 53 14.01 -8.54 2.27
CA PHE A 53 14.45 -8.89 0.93
C PHE A 53 15.81 -8.26 0.58
N PHE A 54 16.00 -6.98 0.86
CA PHE A 54 17.26 -6.27 0.57
C PHE A 54 18.45 -6.71 1.44
N ARG A 55 18.24 -7.48 2.52
CA ARG A 55 19.33 -8.16 3.27
C ARG A 55 19.90 -9.36 2.51
N HIS A 56 19.14 -9.95 1.59
CA HIS A 56 19.52 -11.12 0.80
C HIS A 56 20.16 -10.71 -0.53
N LYS A 57 21.43 -10.33 -0.50
CA LYS A 57 22.16 -9.78 -1.68
C LYS A 57 22.02 -10.62 -2.95
N ILE A 58 22.09 -11.96 -2.83
CA ILE A 58 21.96 -12.87 -3.97
C ILE A 58 20.60 -12.72 -4.64
N ASP A 59 19.53 -12.57 -3.88
CA ASP A 59 18.19 -12.41 -4.42
C ASP A 59 17.97 -11.01 -5.01
N VAL A 60 18.52 -9.98 -4.38
CA VAL A 60 18.53 -8.61 -4.92
C VAL A 60 19.26 -8.56 -6.27
N GLU A 61 20.44 -9.18 -6.38
CA GLU A 61 21.22 -9.23 -7.62
C GLU A 61 20.47 -9.95 -8.75
N LYS A 62 19.68 -11.00 -8.45
CA LYS A 62 18.85 -11.70 -9.45
C LYS A 62 17.81 -10.78 -10.09
N THR A 63 17.36 -9.74 -9.39
CA THR A 63 16.43 -8.75 -9.95
C THR A 63 17.12 -7.67 -10.77
N GLY A 64 18.45 -7.65 -10.79
CA GLY A 64 19.24 -6.57 -11.38
C GLY A 64 19.37 -5.32 -10.50
N LEU A 65 18.80 -5.37 -9.30
CA LEU A 65 18.95 -4.31 -8.30
C LEU A 65 20.24 -4.47 -7.48
N SER A 66 20.63 -3.44 -6.76
CA SER A 66 21.79 -3.45 -5.88
C SER A 66 21.63 -2.49 -4.70
N GLY A 67 22.44 -2.66 -3.66
CA GLY A 67 22.41 -1.78 -2.48
C GLY A 67 21.24 -2.07 -1.55
N ASP A 68 20.69 -1.00 -0.98
CA ASP A 68 19.56 -1.01 -0.07
C ASP A 68 18.34 -0.28 -0.67
N LEU A 69 17.36 0.04 0.15
CA LEU A 69 16.12 0.74 -0.26
C LEU A 69 16.34 2.22 -0.56
N LYS A 70 17.44 2.81 -0.08
CA LYS A 70 17.70 4.24 -0.28
C LYS A 70 17.82 4.58 -1.76
N GLY A 71 17.04 5.55 -2.19
CA GLY A 71 17.01 6.02 -3.57
C GLY A 71 16.31 5.08 -4.56
N LYS A 72 15.78 3.93 -4.13
CA LYS A 72 14.97 3.07 -5.01
C LYS A 72 13.68 3.77 -5.40
N ARG A 73 13.37 3.73 -6.70
CA ARG A 73 12.16 4.32 -7.28
C ARG A 73 11.01 3.33 -7.14
N ILE A 74 9.93 3.78 -6.53
CA ILE A 74 8.79 2.93 -6.19
C ILE A 74 7.51 3.46 -6.82
N ILE A 75 6.77 2.54 -7.46
CA ILE A 75 5.40 2.74 -7.90
C ILE A 75 4.47 2.15 -6.86
N ILE A 76 3.48 2.90 -6.40
CA ILE A 76 2.43 2.42 -5.50
C ILE A 76 1.07 2.56 -6.16
N GLN A 77 0.32 1.46 -6.22
CA GLN A 77 -1.07 1.49 -6.64
C GLN A 77 -1.97 1.51 -5.41
N GLY A 78 -2.68 2.61 -5.24
CA GLY A 78 -3.58 2.84 -4.12
C GLY A 78 -2.91 3.49 -2.90
N LEU A 79 -3.43 4.64 -2.48
CA LEU A 79 -2.99 5.35 -1.28
C LEU A 79 -4.02 5.24 -0.14
N GLY A 80 -4.67 4.07 -0.06
CA GLY A 80 -5.50 3.67 1.06
C GLY A 80 -4.67 3.37 2.31
N ASN A 81 -5.25 2.68 3.28
CA ASN A 81 -4.56 2.40 4.54
C ASN A 81 -3.21 1.70 4.37
N VAL A 82 -3.13 0.70 3.50
CA VAL A 82 -1.89 -0.07 3.29
C VAL A 82 -0.87 0.75 2.50
N GLY A 83 -1.26 1.24 1.33
CA GLY A 83 -0.35 1.97 0.44
C GLY A 83 0.18 3.25 1.05
N TYR A 84 -0.67 4.01 1.75
CA TYR A 84 -0.24 5.23 2.44
C TYR A 84 0.86 4.95 3.49
N HIS A 85 0.63 3.98 4.39
CA HIS A 85 1.61 3.70 5.43
C HIS A 85 2.88 3.05 4.88
N ALA A 86 2.76 2.17 3.87
CA ALA A 86 3.94 1.63 3.19
C ALA A 86 4.76 2.74 2.52
N ALA A 87 4.11 3.63 1.75
CA ALA A 87 4.76 4.75 1.09
C ALA A 87 5.45 5.69 2.09
N LEU A 88 4.74 6.04 3.17
CA LEU A 88 5.23 6.93 4.21
C LEU A 88 6.50 6.36 4.86
N PHE A 89 6.46 5.11 5.31
CA PHE A 89 7.61 4.50 6.00
C PHE A 89 8.79 4.29 5.06
N LEU A 90 8.57 3.78 3.86
CA LEU A 90 9.63 3.57 2.88
C LEU A 90 10.32 4.89 2.49
N SER A 91 9.57 5.98 2.34
CA SER A 91 10.16 7.27 1.98
C SER A 91 10.85 7.93 3.17
N THR A 92 10.25 7.93 4.37
CA THR A 92 10.77 8.70 5.51
C THR A 92 11.83 7.96 6.33
N GLU A 93 11.74 6.63 6.41
CA GLU A 93 12.65 5.82 7.24
C GLU A 93 13.75 5.15 6.42
N ASP A 94 13.43 4.69 5.19
CA ASP A 94 14.37 3.96 4.33
C ASP A 94 14.97 4.84 3.21
N GLY A 95 14.44 6.05 3.02
CA GLY A 95 14.93 6.98 2.00
C GLY A 95 14.64 6.55 0.56
N ALA A 96 13.64 5.69 0.35
CA ALA A 96 13.15 5.34 -0.97
C ALA A 96 12.40 6.52 -1.62
N LEU A 97 12.34 6.56 -2.94
CA LEU A 97 11.65 7.59 -3.71
C LEU A 97 10.32 7.03 -4.21
N ILE A 98 9.21 7.49 -3.69
CA ILE A 98 7.89 7.15 -4.23
C ILE A 98 7.66 8.05 -5.44
N THR A 99 7.94 7.52 -6.63
CA THR A 99 7.90 8.29 -7.87
C THR A 99 6.52 8.30 -8.53
N HIS A 100 5.72 7.27 -8.30
CA HIS A 100 4.39 7.16 -8.87
C HIS A 100 3.40 6.69 -7.82
N VAL A 101 2.27 7.38 -7.72
CA VAL A 101 1.10 6.95 -6.94
C VAL A 101 -0.10 6.89 -7.87
N LEU A 102 -0.66 5.69 -8.02
CA LEU A 102 -1.83 5.44 -8.86
C LEU A 102 -3.08 5.37 -7.99
N GLU A 103 -4.09 6.14 -8.36
CA GLU A 103 -5.38 6.18 -7.67
C GLU A 103 -6.54 6.16 -8.67
N ARG A 104 -7.76 6.00 -8.14
CA ARG A 104 -8.96 6.11 -8.96
C ARG A 104 -9.03 7.52 -9.59
N GLY A 105 -8.99 7.59 -10.89
CA GLY A 105 -9.12 8.85 -11.64
C GLY A 105 -7.80 9.44 -12.12
N GLY A 106 -6.65 8.83 -11.81
CA GLY A 106 -5.37 9.28 -12.33
C GLY A 106 -4.18 8.81 -11.51
N ALA A 107 -3.04 9.41 -11.77
CA ALA A 107 -1.82 9.17 -11.03
C ALA A 107 -1.16 10.50 -10.65
N VAL A 108 -0.27 10.45 -9.69
CA VAL A 108 0.69 11.52 -9.38
C VAL A 108 2.08 10.99 -9.69
N VAL A 109 2.86 11.76 -10.42
CA VAL A 109 4.21 11.41 -10.86
C VAL A 109 5.19 12.49 -10.46
N ASN A 110 6.27 12.09 -9.79
CA ASN A 110 7.40 12.95 -9.48
C ASN A 110 8.68 12.11 -9.34
N GLU A 111 9.59 12.22 -10.30
CA GLU A 111 10.84 11.45 -10.31
C GLU A 111 11.78 11.78 -9.12
N ASN A 112 11.60 12.92 -8.48
CA ASN A 112 12.35 13.31 -7.28
C ASN A 112 11.73 12.84 -5.97
N GLY A 113 10.61 12.11 -6.05
CA GLY A 113 9.82 11.64 -4.91
C GLY A 113 8.63 12.53 -4.60
N ILE A 114 7.50 11.90 -4.34
CA ILE A 114 6.21 12.53 -3.99
C ILE A 114 6.18 12.74 -2.47
N ASP A 115 5.77 13.92 -2.02
CA ASP A 115 5.41 14.12 -0.60
C ASP A 115 4.12 13.36 -0.29
N ILE A 116 4.29 12.20 0.31
CA ILE A 116 3.19 11.27 0.61
C ILE A 116 2.21 11.84 1.64
N SER A 117 2.71 12.61 2.60
CA SER A 117 1.86 13.23 3.62
C SER A 117 0.99 14.33 3.01
N ALA A 118 1.57 15.18 2.17
CA ALA A 118 0.84 16.23 1.45
C ALA A 118 -0.19 15.64 0.48
N LEU A 119 0.20 14.62 -0.30
CA LEU A 119 -0.72 13.95 -1.22
C LEU A 119 -1.90 13.29 -0.48
N HIS A 120 -1.64 12.61 0.63
CA HIS A 120 -2.69 11.98 1.44
C HIS A 120 -3.64 13.02 2.06
N ALA A 121 -3.12 14.16 2.51
CA ALA A 121 -3.94 15.27 2.99
C ALA A 121 -4.84 15.85 1.87
N HIS A 122 -4.28 16.02 0.67
CA HIS A 122 -5.04 16.45 -0.51
C HIS A 122 -6.17 15.47 -0.84
N ILE A 123 -5.88 14.17 -0.89
CA ILE A 123 -6.91 13.14 -1.15
C ILE A 123 -7.99 13.16 -0.07
N LYS A 124 -7.64 13.33 1.19
CA LYS A 124 -8.64 13.44 2.27
C LYS A 124 -9.55 14.66 2.13
N GLU A 125 -9.01 15.77 1.66
CA GLU A 125 -9.76 17.01 1.48
C GLU A 125 -10.61 16.99 0.20
N LYS A 126 -10.03 16.57 -0.93
CA LYS A 126 -10.64 16.67 -2.26
C LYS A 126 -11.35 15.38 -2.71
N GLY A 127 -11.03 14.22 -2.10
CA GLY A 127 -11.53 12.92 -2.54
C GLY A 127 -10.89 12.38 -3.81
N THR A 128 -9.87 13.05 -4.32
CA THR A 128 -9.20 12.72 -5.59
C THR A 128 -7.74 13.17 -5.57
N VAL A 129 -6.93 12.61 -6.47
CA VAL A 129 -5.55 13.08 -6.74
C VAL A 129 -5.52 14.25 -7.73
N ASP A 130 -6.64 14.55 -8.38
CA ASP A 130 -6.76 15.65 -9.35
C ASP A 130 -6.40 16.98 -8.69
N GLY A 131 -5.64 17.81 -9.41
CA GLY A 131 -5.15 19.09 -8.94
C GLY A 131 -3.96 19.04 -7.98
N PHE A 132 -3.42 17.86 -7.65
CA PHE A 132 -2.14 17.75 -6.97
C PHE A 132 -0.97 17.95 -7.95
N ASP A 133 0.14 18.47 -7.48
CA ASP A 133 1.34 18.65 -8.32
C ASP A 133 1.82 17.32 -8.87
N GLY A 134 2.13 17.27 -10.18
CA GLY A 134 2.46 16.03 -10.87
C GLY A 134 1.26 15.16 -11.25
N PHE A 135 0.02 15.67 -11.15
CA PHE A 135 -1.17 14.91 -11.57
C PHE A 135 -1.15 14.54 -13.06
N VAL A 136 -1.46 13.28 -13.35
CA VAL A 136 -1.64 12.72 -14.69
C VAL A 136 -3.01 12.02 -14.75
N LYS A 137 -3.83 12.39 -15.73
CA LYS A 137 -5.21 11.88 -15.87
C LYS A 137 -5.27 10.37 -16.19
N SER A 138 -4.29 9.84 -16.91
CA SER A 138 -4.17 8.39 -17.20
C SER A 138 -3.38 7.72 -16.07
N GLY A 139 -3.98 6.75 -15.40
CA GLY A 139 -3.37 6.11 -14.23
C GLY A 139 -2.89 4.69 -14.48
N SER A 140 -3.68 3.86 -15.17
CA SER A 140 -3.38 2.42 -15.32
C SER A 140 -2.07 2.14 -16.06
N GLU A 141 -1.70 2.98 -17.02
CA GLU A 141 -0.45 2.88 -17.80
C GLU A 141 0.79 3.10 -16.92
N MET A 142 0.64 3.77 -15.78
CA MET A 142 1.75 4.03 -14.85
C MET A 142 2.22 2.77 -14.11
N LEU A 143 1.44 1.67 -14.12
CA LEU A 143 1.93 0.35 -13.66
C LEU A 143 3.08 -0.16 -14.51
N GLU A 144 3.18 0.29 -15.76
CA GLU A 144 4.18 -0.10 -16.75
C GLU A 144 5.37 0.88 -16.80
N ALA A 145 5.37 1.91 -15.92
CA ALA A 145 6.45 2.88 -15.84
C ALA A 145 7.78 2.23 -15.40
N ASP A 146 8.88 2.89 -15.72
CA ASP A 146 10.21 2.44 -15.32
C ASP A 146 10.46 2.82 -13.85
N ALA A 147 10.59 1.80 -13.01
CA ALA A 147 10.91 1.93 -11.59
C ALA A 147 11.60 0.66 -11.08
N ASP A 148 12.08 0.68 -9.85
CA ASP A 148 12.79 -0.44 -9.24
C ASP A 148 11.81 -1.42 -8.55
N ILE A 149 10.73 -0.88 -7.97
CA ILE A 149 9.77 -1.65 -7.15
C ILE A 149 8.35 -1.23 -7.50
N LEU A 150 7.45 -2.21 -7.65
CA LEU A 150 6.00 -1.99 -7.79
C LEU A 150 5.27 -2.57 -6.59
N ILE A 151 4.41 -1.77 -5.96
CA ILE A 151 3.60 -2.17 -4.80
C ILE A 151 2.11 -2.03 -5.16
N PRO A 152 1.45 -3.08 -5.64
CA PRO A 152 0.00 -3.10 -5.78
C PRO A 152 -0.65 -3.18 -4.38
N ALA A 153 -1.35 -2.12 -3.96
CA ALA A 153 -1.94 -1.99 -2.62
C ALA A 153 -3.43 -1.62 -2.62
N ALA A 154 -4.13 -1.78 -3.75
CA ALA A 154 -5.53 -1.41 -3.87
C ALA A 154 -6.42 -2.55 -4.35
N MET A 155 -6.22 -3.03 -5.55
CA MET A 155 -7.16 -3.93 -6.24
C MET A 155 -6.51 -5.27 -6.58
N GLU A 156 -7.36 -6.27 -6.72
CA GLU A 156 -7.05 -7.56 -7.30
C GLU A 156 -6.89 -7.45 -8.84
N LEU A 157 -6.16 -8.40 -9.44
CA LEU A 157 -6.03 -8.57 -10.89
C LEU A 157 -5.59 -7.29 -11.65
N VAL A 158 -4.66 -6.54 -11.08
CA VAL A 158 -4.10 -5.34 -11.75
C VAL A 158 -2.96 -5.69 -12.70
N ILE A 159 -2.29 -6.81 -12.46
CA ILE A 159 -1.33 -7.40 -13.39
C ILE A 159 -1.97 -8.66 -13.97
N THR A 160 -2.15 -8.66 -15.27
CA THR A 160 -2.83 -9.71 -16.02
C THR A 160 -1.95 -10.20 -17.16
N LYS A 161 -2.38 -11.26 -17.86
CA LYS A 161 -1.66 -11.76 -19.04
C LYS A 161 -1.51 -10.70 -20.13
N GLU A 162 -2.45 -9.73 -20.19
CA GLU A 162 -2.46 -8.68 -21.20
C GLU A 162 -1.41 -7.59 -20.94
N ASN A 163 -1.08 -7.29 -19.67
CA ASN A 163 -0.15 -6.21 -19.32
C ASN A 163 1.18 -6.68 -18.72
N ALA A 164 1.27 -7.91 -18.22
CA ALA A 164 2.45 -8.43 -17.52
C ALA A 164 3.75 -8.26 -18.32
N SER A 165 3.70 -8.45 -19.66
CA SER A 165 4.88 -8.28 -20.52
C SER A 165 5.35 -6.83 -20.67
N ARG A 166 4.53 -5.84 -20.29
CA ARG A 166 4.87 -4.42 -20.34
C ARG A 166 5.30 -3.85 -18.99
N VAL A 167 5.08 -4.58 -17.90
CA VAL A 167 5.57 -4.20 -16.57
C VAL A 167 7.09 -4.28 -16.58
N LYS A 168 7.74 -3.15 -16.36
CA LYS A 168 9.21 -3.02 -16.45
C LYS A 168 9.90 -3.20 -15.10
N THR A 169 9.14 -3.11 -14.03
CA THR A 169 9.63 -3.15 -12.66
C THR A 169 10.16 -4.53 -12.31
N PRO A 170 11.43 -4.69 -11.94
CA PRO A 170 12.04 -6.00 -11.69
C PRO A 170 11.61 -6.65 -10.37
N LEU A 171 11.06 -5.89 -9.44
CA LEU A 171 10.58 -6.38 -8.15
C LEU A 171 9.15 -5.94 -7.91
N ILE A 172 8.28 -6.90 -7.64
CA ILE A 172 6.88 -6.65 -7.25
C ILE A 172 6.67 -7.19 -5.85
N ILE A 173 6.10 -6.38 -4.96
CA ILE A 173 5.67 -6.82 -3.64
C ILE A 173 4.16 -6.61 -3.49
N GLU A 174 3.42 -7.71 -3.41
CA GLU A 174 1.96 -7.67 -3.30
C GLU A 174 1.52 -7.17 -1.93
N ALA A 175 0.74 -6.10 -1.92
CA ALA A 175 0.17 -5.50 -0.72
C ALA A 175 -1.38 -5.42 -0.77
N ALA A 176 -1.97 -6.08 -1.77
CA ALA A 176 -3.40 -6.31 -1.93
C ALA A 176 -3.70 -7.81 -2.00
N ASN A 177 -4.97 -8.18 -1.97
CA ASN A 177 -5.40 -9.56 -2.14
C ASN A 177 -5.36 -9.95 -3.63
N GLY A 178 -4.39 -10.80 -4.02
CA GLY A 178 -4.30 -11.33 -5.38
C GLY A 178 -4.23 -10.25 -6.47
N PRO A 179 -3.25 -9.34 -6.45
CA PRO A 179 -3.11 -8.31 -7.46
C PRO A 179 -2.56 -8.85 -8.80
N ILE A 180 -1.99 -10.06 -8.78
CA ILE A 180 -1.46 -10.79 -9.94
C ILE A 180 -2.31 -12.02 -10.22
#